data_119780f423a1a554db3335aabc5478e4
#
_entry.id   119780f423a1a554db3335aabc5478e4
#
_cell.length_a   1.000
_cell.length_b   1.000
_cell.length_c   1.000
_cell.angle_alpha   90.00
_cell.angle_beta   90.00
_cell.angle_gamma   90.00
#
_symmetry.space_group_name_H-M   'P 1'
#
loop_
_entity.id
_entity.type
_entity.pdbx_description
1 polymer ?
#
loop_
_entity_poly.entity_id
_entity_poly.type
_entity_poly.pdbx_seq_one_letter_code
_entity_poly.pdbx_strand_id
1 'polypeptide(L)'
;MKQWKRLAALSSAIVMAAATLTYFPSDTLQNISWKITASAETTTEPQTWNEDNLTWTLTADGTMTVSGTGAMKAYDIDDSPATQKKDSVKAIVIEDGVTSIGDYAFWNCTGLTSISIPNNVTSIGSSAFESCSQLASIEIPSSVTSIGDYAFSGCSGLTSVNIPEDVTSIGERVFMNCSQLASIEIPKSVTSIGKYAFSGCSGLTSITILGGVTSIGDFAFSSCSQLASIEIPSSVTSIGNSAFESCSQLASIEIPSSVTSIG
;
A
#
# COMPACT_ATOMS: atom_id res chain seq x y z
N MET A 1 5.46 40.91 -39.67
CA MET A 1 6.33 40.15 -38.75
C MET A 1 5.57 39.63 -37.57
N LYS A 2 4.54 38.77 -37.72
CA LYS A 2 3.76 38.20 -36.61
C LYS A 2 3.11 36.86 -36.95
N GLN A 3 3.80 35.97 -37.68
CA GLN A 3 3.27 34.62 -38.00
C GLN A 3 4.25 33.45 -37.85
N TRP A 4 5.40 33.65 -37.21
CA TRP A 4 6.43 32.60 -37.12
C TRP A 4 6.67 32.03 -35.70
N LYS A 5 5.73 32.19 -34.79
CA LYS A 5 5.87 31.65 -33.38
C LYS A 5 4.86 30.55 -33.02
N ARG A 6 4.22 29.87 -33.99
CA ARG A 6 3.27 28.77 -33.68
C ARG A 6 3.61 27.42 -34.30
N LEU A 7 4.85 27.23 -34.79
CA LEU A 7 5.27 25.96 -35.42
C LEU A 7 6.47 25.30 -34.73
N ALA A 8 6.73 25.55 -33.48
CA ALA A 8 7.86 24.97 -32.73
C ALA A 8 7.44 24.05 -31.57
N ALA A 9 6.25 23.41 -31.62
CA ALA A 9 5.78 22.51 -30.59
C ALA A 9 5.23 21.18 -31.14
N LEU A 10 5.69 20.73 -32.29
CA LEU A 10 5.24 19.48 -32.93
C LEU A 10 6.41 18.68 -33.52
N SER A 11 7.52 18.56 -32.81
CA SER A 11 8.65 17.76 -33.31
C SER A 11 9.40 17.06 -32.18
N SER A 12 8.83 16.04 -31.57
CA SER A 12 9.62 14.98 -30.92
C SER A 12 8.75 13.79 -30.54
N ALA A 13 8.16 13.08 -31.48
CA ALA A 13 7.72 11.69 -31.32
C ALA A 13 7.51 11.05 -32.70
N ILE A 14 8.52 11.08 -33.56
CA ILE A 14 8.61 10.12 -34.67
C ILE A 14 9.66 9.11 -34.25
N VAL A 15 9.22 8.06 -33.54
CA VAL A 15 10.01 6.84 -33.41
C VAL A 15 10.01 6.19 -34.78
N MET A 16 11.18 6.16 -35.41
CA MET A 16 11.40 5.46 -36.68
C MET A 16 11.17 3.97 -36.46
N ALA A 17 10.06 3.44 -36.95
CA ALA A 17 9.99 2.03 -37.31
C ALA A 17 10.99 1.78 -38.46
N ALA A 18 12.04 1.03 -38.14
CA ALA A 18 12.98 0.55 -39.15
C ALA A 18 12.26 -0.43 -40.06
N ALA A 19 11.74 0.06 -41.17
CA ALA A 19 11.29 -0.78 -42.30
C ALA A 19 12.50 -1.30 -43.02
N THR A 20 12.78 -2.60 -42.93
CA THR A 20 13.71 -3.28 -43.85
C THR A 20 13.12 -3.25 -45.23
N LEU A 21 13.63 -2.36 -46.08
CA LEU A 21 13.33 -2.36 -47.52
C LEU A 21 14.00 -3.58 -48.16
N THR A 22 13.20 -4.60 -48.47
CA THR A 22 13.59 -5.60 -49.45
C THR A 22 13.31 -5.05 -50.85
N TYR A 23 14.32 -5.09 -51.69
CA TYR A 23 14.29 -4.64 -53.09
C TYR A 23 13.29 -5.49 -53.88
N PHE A 24 12.25 -4.85 -54.50
CA PHE A 24 11.35 -5.48 -55.46
C PHE A 24 11.59 -4.88 -56.86
N PRO A 25 11.59 -5.69 -57.93
CA PRO A 25 11.77 -5.20 -59.30
C PRO A 25 10.58 -4.34 -59.75
N SER A 26 10.85 -3.36 -60.61
CA SER A 26 10.03 -2.20 -60.95
C SER A 26 8.71 -2.44 -61.70
N ASP A 27 8.30 -3.68 -61.97
CA ASP A 27 7.18 -3.93 -62.91
C ASP A 27 5.86 -4.36 -62.26
N THR A 28 5.75 -4.27 -60.93
CA THR A 28 4.54 -4.70 -60.20
C THR A 28 3.88 -3.62 -59.34
N LEU A 29 4.12 -2.34 -59.59
CA LEU A 29 3.67 -1.24 -58.74
C LEU A 29 2.31 -0.62 -59.12
N GLN A 30 1.49 -1.25 -59.96
CA GLN A 30 0.13 -0.79 -60.20
C GLN A 30 -0.86 -1.62 -59.35
N ASN A 31 -1.41 -0.99 -58.28
CA ASN A 31 -2.47 -1.47 -57.39
C ASN A 31 -2.05 -2.10 -56.07
N ILE A 32 -1.05 -1.58 -55.37
CA ILE A 32 -0.90 -1.88 -53.95
C ILE A 32 -1.46 -0.70 -53.15
N SER A 33 -2.70 -0.85 -52.68
CA SER A 33 -3.28 0.02 -51.65
C SER A 33 -2.68 -0.37 -50.31
N TRP A 34 -1.70 0.38 -49.79
CA TRP A 34 -1.18 0.20 -48.45
C TRP A 34 -2.23 0.71 -47.44
N LYS A 35 -3.00 -0.20 -46.85
CA LYS A 35 -3.65 0.09 -45.58
C LYS A 35 -2.57 0.06 -44.51
N ILE A 36 -2.00 1.20 -44.19
CA ILE A 36 -1.29 1.37 -42.94
C ILE A 36 -2.40 1.43 -41.89
N THR A 37 -2.73 0.30 -41.30
CA THR A 37 -3.38 0.26 -39.99
C THR A 37 -2.29 0.67 -39.00
N ALA A 38 -2.14 1.97 -38.78
CA ALA A 38 -1.52 2.45 -37.59
C ALA A 38 -2.40 1.94 -36.46
N SER A 39 -1.95 0.91 -35.77
CA SER A 39 -2.39 0.68 -34.41
C SER A 39 -1.99 1.95 -33.66
N ALA A 40 -2.90 2.89 -33.54
CA ALA A 40 -2.74 3.98 -32.62
C ALA A 40 -2.67 3.31 -31.25
N GLU A 41 -1.47 3.14 -30.70
CA GLU A 41 -1.33 3.14 -29.26
C GLU A 41 -1.98 4.44 -28.83
N THR A 42 -3.16 4.35 -28.26
CA THR A 42 -3.79 5.46 -27.59
C THR A 42 -2.90 5.74 -26.37
N THR A 43 -1.88 6.57 -26.57
CA THR A 43 -1.20 7.22 -25.47
C THR A 43 -2.22 8.18 -24.87
N THR A 44 -3.02 7.67 -23.95
CA THR A 44 -3.87 8.55 -23.14
C THR A 44 -2.92 9.43 -22.36
N GLU A 45 -3.05 10.74 -22.55
CA GLU A 45 -2.27 11.72 -21.77
C GLU A 45 -2.48 11.42 -20.28
N PRO A 46 -1.43 11.54 -19.45
CA PRO A 46 -1.53 11.31 -18.02
C PRO A 46 -2.59 12.23 -17.40
N GLN A 47 -3.40 11.69 -16.50
CA GLN A 47 -4.33 12.49 -15.71
C GLN A 47 -3.56 13.11 -14.53
N THR A 48 -3.77 14.40 -14.28
CA THR A 48 -3.03 15.13 -13.25
C THR A 48 -3.97 15.91 -12.34
N TRP A 49 -3.70 15.84 -11.03
CA TRP A 49 -4.36 16.62 -9.98
C TRP A 49 -3.30 17.40 -9.21
N ASN A 50 -3.56 18.67 -8.96
CA ASN A 50 -2.70 19.52 -8.15
C ASN A 50 -3.41 19.83 -6.84
N GLU A 51 -2.78 19.51 -5.73
CA GLU A 51 -3.28 19.71 -4.38
C GLU A 51 -2.19 20.34 -3.52
N ASP A 52 -2.37 21.57 -3.14
CA ASP A 52 -1.39 22.37 -2.39
C ASP A 52 0.01 22.30 -3.04
N ASN A 53 0.98 21.66 -2.37
CA ASN A 53 2.35 21.48 -2.85
C ASN A 53 2.61 20.12 -3.52
N LEU A 54 1.56 19.30 -3.70
CA LEU A 54 1.67 17.97 -4.29
C LEU A 54 0.98 17.91 -5.64
N THR A 55 1.56 17.11 -6.51
CA THR A 55 0.99 16.77 -7.82
C THR A 55 0.83 15.26 -7.91
N TRP A 56 -0.37 14.83 -8.25
CA TRP A 56 -0.71 13.44 -8.50
C TRP A 56 -0.82 13.22 -10.00
N THR A 57 -0.19 12.19 -10.52
CA THR A 57 -0.21 11.87 -11.95
C THR A 57 -0.50 10.40 -12.14
N LEU A 58 -1.59 10.08 -12.87
CA LEU A 58 -1.95 8.72 -13.25
C LEU A 58 -1.66 8.49 -14.73
N THR A 59 -0.78 7.55 -15.01
CA THR A 59 -0.42 7.12 -16.36
C THR A 59 -1.33 6.00 -16.86
N ALA A 60 -1.34 5.76 -18.17
CA ALA A 60 -2.22 4.78 -18.82
C ALA A 60 -1.99 3.33 -18.36
N ASP A 61 -0.80 3.00 -17.86
CA ASP A 61 -0.45 1.70 -17.32
C ASP A 61 -0.97 1.46 -15.90
N GLY A 62 -1.53 2.51 -15.27
CA GLY A 62 -2.09 2.45 -13.91
C GLY A 62 -1.09 2.86 -12.81
N THR A 63 0.04 3.47 -13.18
CA THR A 63 0.97 4.02 -12.19
C THR A 63 0.50 5.39 -11.73
N MET A 64 0.26 5.53 -10.41
CA MET A 64 -0.02 6.80 -9.75
C MET A 64 1.26 7.31 -9.10
N THR A 65 1.76 8.46 -9.57
CA THR A 65 2.92 9.15 -8.98
C THR A 65 2.45 10.32 -8.14
N VAL A 66 2.99 10.45 -6.93
CA VAL A 66 2.79 11.61 -6.05
C VAL A 66 4.12 12.33 -5.90
N SER A 67 4.20 13.53 -6.43
CA SER A 67 5.40 14.37 -6.45
C SER A 67 5.16 15.70 -5.73
N GLY A 68 6.25 16.43 -5.42
CA GLY A 68 6.20 17.71 -4.74
C GLY A 68 6.83 17.67 -3.36
N THR A 69 6.40 18.55 -2.45
CA THR A 69 7.03 18.67 -1.12
C THR A 69 6.00 18.86 -0.02
N GLY A 70 6.22 18.18 1.11
CA GLY A 70 5.38 18.29 2.30
C GLY A 70 4.48 17.10 2.56
N ALA A 71 3.55 17.27 3.48
CA ALA A 71 2.62 16.22 3.90
C ALA A 71 1.46 16.09 2.91
N MET A 72 1.00 14.85 2.65
CA MET A 72 -0.35 14.68 2.09
C MET A 72 -1.37 15.14 3.14
N LYS A 73 -2.44 15.79 2.68
CA LYS A 73 -3.58 16.12 3.55
C LYS A 73 -4.30 14.83 3.98
N ALA A 74 -5.10 14.92 5.04
CA ALA A 74 -6.13 13.92 5.31
C ALA A 74 -7.25 14.07 4.29
N TYR A 75 -7.72 12.93 3.75
CA TYR A 75 -8.83 12.86 2.83
C TYR A 75 -10.06 12.32 3.53
N ASP A 76 -11.23 12.60 2.98
CA ASP A 76 -12.43 11.82 3.27
C ASP A 76 -12.46 10.55 2.38
N ILE A 77 -13.36 9.63 2.69
CA ILE A 77 -13.54 8.41 1.90
C ILE A 77 -13.85 8.80 0.44
N ASP A 78 -13.17 8.16 -0.51
CA ASP A 78 -13.28 8.39 -1.96
C ASP A 78 -12.88 9.80 -2.45
N ASP A 79 -12.20 10.63 -1.64
CA ASP A 79 -11.86 12.01 -2.00
C ASP A 79 -10.43 12.21 -2.54
N SER A 80 -9.50 11.29 -2.29
CA SER A 80 -8.15 11.41 -2.84
C SER A 80 -8.12 11.16 -4.35
N PRO A 81 -7.14 11.71 -5.09
CA PRO A 81 -6.97 11.39 -6.51
C PRO A 81 -6.85 9.90 -6.82
N ALA A 82 -6.21 9.13 -5.93
CA ALA A 82 -6.10 7.68 -6.09
C ALA A 82 -7.43 6.96 -5.88
N THR A 83 -8.19 7.32 -4.85
CA THR A 83 -9.48 6.69 -4.55
C THR A 83 -10.54 7.00 -5.60
N GLN A 84 -10.52 8.20 -6.21
CA GLN A 84 -11.35 8.55 -7.35
C GLN A 84 -11.04 7.70 -8.60
N LYS A 85 -9.86 7.07 -8.66
CA LYS A 85 -9.38 6.23 -9.76
C LYS A 85 -9.00 4.82 -9.31
N LYS A 86 -9.49 4.38 -8.16
CA LYS A 86 -9.11 3.14 -7.48
C LYS A 86 -9.09 1.89 -8.37
N ASP A 87 -10.00 1.79 -9.33
CA ASP A 87 -10.08 0.67 -10.28
C ASP A 87 -8.94 0.69 -11.32
N SER A 88 -8.31 1.85 -11.53
CA SER A 88 -7.24 2.06 -12.51
C SER A 88 -5.86 2.03 -11.87
N VAL A 89 -5.75 2.28 -10.55
CA VAL A 89 -4.46 2.36 -9.85
C VAL A 89 -3.93 0.95 -9.59
N LYS A 90 -2.75 0.65 -10.16
CA LYS A 90 -2.05 -0.65 -10.03
C LYS A 90 -0.73 -0.53 -9.28
N ALA A 91 -0.06 0.60 -9.43
CA ALA A 91 1.18 0.92 -8.75
C ALA A 91 1.15 2.34 -8.22
N ILE A 92 1.82 2.59 -7.10
CA ILE A 92 2.01 3.92 -6.52
C ILE A 92 3.49 4.19 -6.39
N VAL A 93 3.91 5.39 -6.80
CA VAL A 93 5.24 5.92 -6.58
C VAL A 93 5.11 7.23 -5.82
N ILE A 94 5.59 7.26 -4.59
CA ILE A 94 5.72 8.48 -3.81
C ILE A 94 7.15 8.97 -3.98
N GLU A 95 7.31 10.20 -4.49
CA GLU A 95 8.63 10.78 -4.74
C GLU A 95 9.23 11.42 -3.49
N ASP A 96 10.55 11.61 -3.52
CA ASP A 96 11.28 12.35 -2.49
C ASP A 96 10.67 13.75 -2.33
N GLY A 97 10.57 14.19 -1.07
CA GLY A 97 9.93 15.48 -0.73
C GLY A 97 8.55 15.33 -0.09
N VAL A 98 7.82 14.24 -0.36
CA VAL A 98 6.58 13.91 0.37
C VAL A 98 6.95 13.38 1.75
N THR A 99 6.39 13.97 2.81
CA THR A 99 6.81 13.68 4.20
C THR A 99 5.83 12.84 5.00
N SER A 100 4.60 12.67 4.52
CA SER A 100 3.60 11.78 5.14
C SER A 100 2.61 11.26 4.11
N ILE A 101 2.00 10.11 4.40
CA ILE A 101 0.84 9.59 3.69
C ILE A 101 -0.41 9.99 4.50
N GLY A 102 -1.36 10.66 3.86
CA GLY A 102 -2.57 11.15 4.52
C GLY A 102 -3.59 10.04 4.83
N ASP A 103 -4.57 10.36 5.67
CA ASP A 103 -5.69 9.47 5.93
C ASP A 103 -6.45 9.19 4.62
N TYR A 104 -6.91 7.96 4.43
CA TYR A 104 -7.64 7.48 3.24
C TYR A 104 -6.94 7.71 1.88
N ALA A 105 -5.65 8.07 1.86
CA ALA A 105 -4.94 8.47 0.64
C ALA A 105 -5.07 7.45 -0.50
N PHE A 106 -5.04 6.14 -0.19
CA PHE A 106 -5.14 5.02 -1.13
C PHE A 106 -6.23 4.01 -0.74
N TRP A 107 -7.22 4.47 0.03
CA TRP A 107 -8.32 3.64 0.49
C TRP A 107 -9.00 2.89 -0.66
N ASN A 108 -9.23 1.60 -0.47
CA ASN A 108 -9.95 0.73 -1.41
C ASN A 108 -9.36 0.70 -2.86
N CYS A 109 -8.05 0.96 -3.00
CA CYS A 109 -7.34 0.72 -4.26
C CYS A 109 -7.13 -0.80 -4.44
N THR A 110 -8.21 -1.51 -4.76
CA THR A 110 -8.23 -2.99 -4.78
C THR A 110 -7.33 -3.60 -5.85
N GLY A 111 -6.99 -2.84 -6.90
CA GLY A 111 -6.06 -3.24 -7.95
C GLY A 111 -4.59 -2.95 -7.66
N LEU A 112 -4.29 -2.30 -6.52
CA LEU A 112 -2.93 -1.91 -6.15
C LEU A 112 -2.07 -3.14 -5.83
N THR A 113 -1.00 -3.34 -6.59
CA THR A 113 -0.07 -4.48 -6.41
C THR A 113 1.28 -4.08 -5.85
N SER A 114 1.67 -2.81 -6.00
CA SER A 114 2.97 -2.33 -5.55
C SER A 114 2.95 -0.86 -5.16
N ILE A 115 3.80 -0.50 -4.20
CA ILE A 115 4.04 0.89 -3.79
C ILE A 115 5.50 1.11 -3.44
N SER A 116 6.02 2.28 -3.81
CA SER A 116 7.33 2.78 -3.39
C SER A 116 7.13 3.99 -2.48
N ILE A 117 7.66 3.89 -1.25
CA ILE A 117 7.60 4.95 -0.22
C ILE A 117 9.03 5.43 0.06
N PRO A 118 9.34 6.72 -0.08
CA PRO A 118 10.68 7.23 0.15
C PRO A 118 11.02 7.35 1.65
N ASN A 119 12.33 7.40 1.95
CA ASN A 119 12.87 7.40 3.31
C ASN A 119 12.62 8.71 4.10
N ASN A 120 11.96 9.68 3.54
CA ASN A 120 11.58 10.92 4.23
C ASN A 120 10.11 10.94 4.68
N VAL A 121 9.35 9.87 4.40
CA VAL A 121 8.00 9.69 4.95
C VAL A 121 8.11 9.26 6.41
N THR A 122 7.45 10.03 7.30
CA THR A 122 7.52 9.81 8.75
C THR A 122 6.23 9.24 9.35
N SER A 123 5.13 9.29 8.60
CA SER A 123 3.83 8.77 9.07
C SER A 123 2.96 8.23 7.95
N ILE A 124 2.18 7.21 8.30
CA ILE A 124 1.11 6.63 7.47
C ILE A 124 -0.20 6.91 8.19
N GLY A 125 -1.13 7.57 7.52
CA GLY A 125 -2.42 7.99 8.07
C GLY A 125 -3.41 6.85 8.30
N SER A 126 -4.54 7.17 8.94
CA SER A 126 -5.62 6.23 9.19
C SER A 126 -6.26 5.76 7.89
N SER A 127 -6.58 4.48 7.79
CA SER A 127 -7.17 3.85 6.58
C SER A 127 -6.41 4.12 5.28
N ALA A 128 -5.12 4.51 5.34
CA ALA A 128 -4.36 4.93 4.16
C ALA A 128 -4.32 3.88 3.05
N PHE A 129 -4.25 2.59 3.40
CA PHE A 129 -4.24 1.43 2.48
C PHE A 129 -5.38 0.44 2.79
N GLU A 130 -6.40 0.88 3.53
CA GLU A 130 -7.51 -0.01 3.87
C GLU A 130 -8.14 -0.59 2.60
N SER A 131 -8.38 -1.91 2.60
CA SER A 131 -8.95 -2.67 1.47
C SER A 131 -8.11 -2.69 0.18
N CYS A 132 -6.79 -2.44 0.25
CA CYS A 132 -5.86 -2.70 -0.85
C CYS A 132 -5.60 -4.21 -1.00
N SER A 133 -6.62 -4.96 -1.43
CA SER A 133 -6.67 -6.41 -1.34
C SER A 133 -5.65 -7.17 -2.20
N GLN A 134 -5.08 -6.54 -3.23
CA GLN A 134 -4.02 -7.14 -4.08
C GLN A 134 -2.60 -6.73 -3.68
N LEU A 135 -2.44 -5.88 -2.66
CA LEU A 135 -1.11 -5.48 -2.19
C LEU A 135 -0.45 -6.66 -1.46
N ALA A 136 0.50 -7.32 -2.14
CA ALA A 136 1.14 -8.54 -1.63
C ALA A 136 2.27 -8.26 -0.64
N SER A 137 2.94 -7.12 -0.77
CA SER A 137 4.00 -6.68 0.13
C SER A 137 4.08 -5.16 0.14
N ILE A 138 4.57 -4.62 1.25
CA ILE A 138 4.89 -3.20 1.40
C ILE A 138 6.19 -3.07 2.19
N GLU A 139 7.10 -2.23 1.70
CA GLU A 139 8.28 -1.83 2.43
C GLU A 139 7.98 -0.49 3.13
N ILE A 140 7.85 -0.54 4.45
CA ILE A 140 7.66 0.65 5.29
C ILE A 140 9.04 1.17 5.66
N PRO A 141 9.41 2.42 5.26
CA PRO A 141 10.73 2.96 5.56
C PRO A 141 10.99 3.08 7.05
N SER A 142 12.25 2.96 7.46
CA SER A 142 12.66 3.11 8.88
C SER A 142 12.40 4.51 9.44
N SER A 143 12.17 5.50 8.59
CA SER A 143 11.76 6.86 8.98
C SER A 143 10.34 6.96 9.53
N VAL A 144 9.49 5.94 9.26
CA VAL A 144 8.09 5.94 9.74
C VAL A 144 8.06 5.63 11.23
N THR A 145 7.49 6.57 12.00
CA THR A 145 7.33 6.47 13.45
C THR A 145 5.88 6.25 13.90
N SER A 146 4.91 6.44 12.99
CA SER A 146 3.49 6.24 13.29
C SER A 146 2.72 5.63 12.13
N ILE A 147 1.83 4.69 12.48
CA ILE A 147 0.89 4.03 11.58
C ILE A 147 -0.51 4.24 12.17
N GLY A 148 -1.39 4.86 11.42
CA GLY A 148 -2.75 5.18 11.84
C GLY A 148 -3.65 3.96 11.97
N ASP A 149 -4.79 4.12 12.64
CA ASP A 149 -5.80 3.08 12.78
C ASP A 149 -6.29 2.62 11.40
N TYR A 150 -6.57 1.34 11.23
CA TYR A 150 -7.03 0.71 9.99
C TYR A 150 -6.06 0.80 8.80
N ALA A 151 -4.84 1.30 8.97
CA ALA A 151 -3.96 1.65 7.86
C ALA A 151 -3.81 0.56 6.79
N PHE A 152 -3.80 -0.72 7.18
CA PHE A 152 -3.71 -1.90 6.31
C PHE A 152 -4.88 -2.87 6.48
N SER A 153 -5.98 -2.43 7.12
CA SER A 153 -7.17 -3.27 7.30
C SER A 153 -7.68 -3.77 5.94
N GLY A 154 -7.97 -5.06 5.83
CA GLY A 154 -8.45 -5.65 4.58
C GLY A 154 -7.41 -5.79 3.46
N CYS A 155 -6.12 -5.56 3.73
CA CYS A 155 -5.04 -5.91 2.80
C CYS A 155 -4.89 -7.44 2.74
N SER A 156 -5.91 -8.13 2.23
CA SER A 156 -6.01 -9.58 2.27
C SER A 156 -4.92 -10.32 1.49
N GLY A 157 -4.29 -9.65 0.52
CA GLY A 157 -3.15 -10.17 -0.23
C GLY A 157 -1.79 -10.03 0.46
N LEU A 158 -1.71 -9.25 1.56
CA LEU A 158 -0.45 -8.96 2.23
C LEU A 158 0.11 -10.21 2.91
N THR A 159 1.27 -10.67 2.43
CA THR A 159 1.92 -11.90 2.91
C THR A 159 2.95 -11.64 4.00
N SER A 160 3.58 -10.47 3.96
CA SER A 160 4.58 -10.04 4.94
C SER A 160 4.61 -8.52 5.03
N VAL A 161 4.95 -8.01 6.20
CA VAL A 161 5.22 -6.60 6.46
C VAL A 161 6.25 -6.50 7.57
N ASN A 162 7.17 -5.55 7.44
CA ASN A 162 8.11 -5.19 8.49
C ASN A 162 7.63 -3.91 9.18
N ILE A 163 7.51 -3.94 10.50
CA ILE A 163 7.17 -2.76 11.31
C ILE A 163 8.48 -2.07 11.69
N PRO A 164 8.67 -0.78 11.38
CA PRO A 164 9.87 -0.05 11.76
C PRO A 164 10.11 0.00 13.26
N GLU A 165 11.39 0.00 13.65
CA GLU A 165 11.84 -0.03 15.05
C GLU A 165 11.45 1.23 15.87
N ASP A 166 11.06 2.33 15.20
CA ASP A 166 10.62 3.56 15.86
C ASP A 166 9.09 3.68 16.01
N VAL A 167 8.33 2.68 15.52
CA VAL A 167 6.88 2.62 15.74
C VAL A 167 6.59 2.21 17.18
N THR A 168 5.79 3.02 17.90
CA THR A 168 5.55 2.82 19.34
C THR A 168 4.23 2.15 19.68
N SER A 169 3.33 2.00 18.71
CA SER A 169 2.03 1.32 18.91
C SER A 169 1.51 0.71 17.62
N ILE A 170 0.82 -0.41 17.74
CA ILE A 170 -0.06 -0.94 16.70
C ILE A 170 -1.48 -0.53 17.08
N GLY A 171 -2.07 0.39 16.32
CA GLY A 171 -3.38 0.98 16.60
C GLY A 171 -4.57 0.02 16.40
N GLU A 172 -5.77 0.58 16.44
CA GLU A 172 -7.01 -0.17 16.21
C GLU A 172 -7.06 -0.69 14.77
N ARG A 173 -7.33 -2.00 14.59
CA ARG A 173 -7.58 -2.66 13.30
C ARG A 173 -6.49 -2.49 12.22
N VAL A 174 -5.25 -2.15 12.61
CA VAL A 174 -4.18 -1.83 11.63
C VAL A 174 -4.01 -2.95 10.59
N PHE A 175 -4.02 -4.23 11.01
CA PHE A 175 -3.89 -5.39 10.13
C PHE A 175 -5.13 -6.30 10.14
N MET A 176 -6.29 -5.76 10.50
CA MET A 176 -7.53 -6.56 10.52
C MET A 176 -7.80 -7.16 9.13
N ASN A 177 -8.14 -8.45 9.07
CA ASN A 177 -8.43 -9.18 7.82
C ASN A 177 -7.26 -9.24 6.82
N CYS A 178 -6.01 -9.12 7.25
CA CYS A 178 -4.83 -9.46 6.44
C CYS A 178 -4.70 -11.00 6.36
N SER A 179 -5.61 -11.63 5.62
CA SER A 179 -5.82 -13.10 5.68
C SER A 179 -4.66 -13.94 5.14
N GLN A 180 -3.75 -13.36 4.33
CA GLN A 180 -2.55 -14.04 3.83
C GLN A 180 -1.29 -13.70 4.63
N LEU A 181 -1.37 -12.83 5.66
CA LEU A 181 -0.22 -12.50 6.49
C LEU A 181 0.23 -13.76 7.26
N ALA A 182 1.38 -14.29 6.89
CA ALA A 182 1.86 -15.57 7.42
C ALA A 182 2.63 -15.44 8.72
N SER A 183 3.39 -14.37 8.87
CA SER A 183 4.17 -14.07 10.08
C SER A 183 4.38 -12.56 10.21
N ILE A 184 4.59 -12.11 11.45
CA ILE A 184 4.94 -10.72 11.75
C ILE A 184 5.80 -10.67 13.02
N GLU A 185 6.75 -9.73 13.04
CA GLU A 185 7.51 -9.38 14.23
C GLU A 185 7.04 -8.01 14.75
N ILE A 186 6.73 -7.94 16.03
CA ILE A 186 6.38 -6.70 16.73
C ILE A 186 7.63 -6.20 17.44
N PRO A 187 8.20 -5.07 17.03
CA PRO A 187 9.45 -4.57 17.58
C PRO A 187 9.30 -4.15 19.04
N LYS A 188 10.42 -4.11 19.74
CA LYS A 188 10.46 -3.78 21.18
C LYS A 188 10.00 -2.35 21.53
N SER A 189 9.99 -1.46 20.55
CA SER A 189 9.47 -0.09 20.67
C SER A 189 7.96 -0.04 20.87
N VAL A 190 7.24 -1.07 20.38
CA VAL A 190 5.79 -1.14 20.48
C VAL A 190 5.38 -1.45 21.92
N THR A 191 4.60 -0.54 22.49
CA THR A 191 4.12 -0.63 23.87
C THR A 191 2.70 -1.17 23.98
N SER A 192 1.91 -1.12 22.90
CA SER A 192 0.52 -1.59 22.90
C SER A 192 0.12 -2.20 21.53
N ILE A 193 -0.67 -3.26 21.60
CA ILE A 193 -1.39 -3.83 20.47
C ILE A 193 -2.87 -3.48 20.65
N GLY A 194 -3.42 -2.75 19.69
CA GLY A 194 -4.76 -2.17 19.75
C GLY A 194 -5.88 -3.17 19.54
N LYS A 195 -7.10 -2.69 19.70
CA LYS A 195 -8.33 -3.46 19.50
C LYS A 195 -8.44 -3.94 18.06
N TYR A 196 -8.72 -5.25 17.86
CA TYR A 196 -8.82 -5.91 16.55
C TYR A 196 -7.55 -5.81 15.68
N ALA A 197 -6.40 -5.46 16.22
CA ALA A 197 -5.20 -5.14 15.42
C ALA A 197 -4.83 -6.22 14.40
N PHE A 198 -5.00 -7.50 14.72
CA PHE A 198 -4.74 -8.66 13.86
C PHE A 198 -5.98 -9.57 13.72
N SER A 199 -7.16 -9.07 14.06
CA SER A 199 -8.39 -9.87 13.96
C SER A 199 -8.61 -10.32 12.51
N GLY A 200 -8.91 -11.62 12.30
CA GLY A 200 -9.12 -12.17 10.96
C GLY A 200 -7.84 -12.40 10.14
N CYS A 201 -6.64 -12.29 10.73
CA CYS A 201 -5.40 -12.73 10.10
C CYS A 201 -5.34 -14.26 10.08
N SER A 202 -6.24 -14.87 9.30
CA SER A 202 -6.46 -16.32 9.32
C SER A 202 -5.26 -17.15 8.83
N GLY A 203 -4.35 -16.53 8.04
CA GLY A 203 -3.10 -17.14 7.58
C GLY A 203 -1.94 -17.02 8.55
N LEU A 204 -2.10 -16.26 9.65
CA LEU A 204 -1.02 -16.01 10.60
C LEU A 204 -0.67 -17.29 11.37
N THR A 205 0.51 -17.85 11.08
CA THR A 205 0.98 -19.09 11.72
C THR A 205 1.86 -18.82 12.93
N SER A 206 2.57 -17.68 12.92
CA SER A 206 3.45 -17.25 14.00
C SER A 206 3.50 -15.74 14.14
N ILE A 207 3.67 -15.29 15.38
CA ILE A 207 3.94 -13.90 15.70
C ILE A 207 5.04 -13.85 16.76
N THR A 208 5.99 -12.95 16.58
CA THR A 208 7.03 -12.66 17.55
C THR A 208 6.75 -11.30 18.18
N ILE A 209 6.59 -11.26 19.49
CA ILE A 209 6.38 -10.01 20.25
C ILE A 209 7.65 -9.75 21.05
N LEU A 210 8.46 -8.78 20.61
CA LEU A 210 9.67 -8.39 21.31
C LEU A 210 9.29 -7.50 22.52
N GLY A 211 9.74 -7.82 23.69
CA GLY A 211 9.48 -7.36 25.06
C GLY A 211 9.15 -5.89 25.40
N GLY A 212 8.47 -5.13 24.57
CA GLY A 212 8.00 -3.75 24.86
C GLY A 212 6.51 -3.67 25.21
N VAL A 213 5.72 -4.63 24.70
CA VAL A 213 4.25 -4.59 24.80
C VAL A 213 3.79 -4.77 26.22
N THR A 214 2.98 -3.81 26.71
CA THR A 214 2.37 -3.83 28.04
C THR A 214 0.88 -4.20 28.01
N SER A 215 0.21 -4.02 26.87
CA SER A 215 -1.22 -4.31 26.71
C SER A 215 -1.55 -4.93 25.35
N ILE A 216 -2.44 -5.91 25.38
CA ILE A 216 -3.08 -6.52 24.21
C ILE A 216 -4.57 -6.18 24.27
N GLY A 217 -5.09 -5.55 23.22
CA GLY A 217 -6.46 -5.05 23.17
C GLY A 217 -7.52 -6.12 22.95
N ASP A 218 -8.79 -5.72 23.04
CA ASP A 218 -9.93 -6.58 22.77
C ASP A 218 -9.86 -7.15 21.35
N PHE A 219 -10.14 -8.45 21.19
CA PHE A 219 -10.17 -9.14 19.89
C PHE A 219 -8.87 -9.02 19.09
N ALA A 220 -7.75 -8.65 19.71
CA ALA A 220 -6.51 -8.30 18.99
C ALA A 220 -6.06 -9.40 18.01
N PHE A 221 -6.22 -10.67 18.35
CA PHE A 221 -5.89 -11.85 17.53
C PHE A 221 -7.12 -12.74 17.27
N SER A 222 -8.33 -12.20 17.44
CA SER A 222 -9.54 -12.99 17.18
C SER A 222 -9.53 -13.54 15.74
N SER A 223 -9.93 -14.80 15.56
CA SER A 223 -9.98 -15.47 14.26
C SER A 223 -8.62 -15.64 13.54
N CYS A 224 -7.50 -15.58 14.27
CA CYS A 224 -6.20 -16.04 13.78
C CYS A 224 -6.17 -17.58 13.77
N SER A 225 -6.95 -18.17 12.87
CA SER A 225 -7.28 -19.61 12.93
C SER A 225 -6.09 -20.54 12.70
N GLN A 226 -5.01 -20.08 12.08
CA GLN A 226 -3.77 -20.85 11.86
C GLN A 226 -2.68 -20.56 12.91
N LEU A 227 -2.93 -19.66 13.86
CA LEU A 227 -1.94 -19.33 14.90
C LEU A 227 -1.76 -20.55 15.83
N ALA A 228 -0.61 -21.20 15.70
CA ALA A 228 -0.32 -22.44 16.44
C ALA A 228 0.30 -22.17 17.82
N SER A 229 1.03 -21.09 17.95
CA SER A 229 1.68 -20.67 19.20
C SER A 229 1.87 -19.16 19.24
N ILE A 230 1.87 -18.63 20.45
CA ILE A 230 2.24 -17.25 20.76
C ILE A 230 2.93 -17.21 22.10
N GLU A 231 4.02 -16.46 22.18
CA GLU A 231 4.69 -16.16 23.43
C GLU A 231 4.26 -14.76 23.90
N ILE A 232 3.65 -14.69 25.10
CA ILE A 232 3.26 -13.43 25.71
C ILE A 232 4.43 -12.93 26.56
N PRO A 233 5.04 -11.77 26.22
CA PRO A 233 6.19 -11.27 26.97
C PRO A 233 5.84 -10.93 28.43
N SER A 234 6.83 -11.03 29.30
CA SER A 234 6.66 -10.66 30.72
C SER A 234 6.42 -9.16 30.96
N SER A 235 6.49 -8.33 29.93
CA SER A 235 6.10 -6.92 29.96
C SER A 235 4.58 -6.72 29.93
N VAL A 236 3.80 -7.72 29.45
CA VAL A 236 2.34 -7.60 29.32
C VAL A 236 1.69 -7.64 30.70
N THR A 237 0.85 -6.64 30.97
CA THR A 237 0.09 -6.50 32.21
C THR A 237 -1.42 -6.67 32.03
N SER A 238 -1.92 -6.51 30.80
CA SER A 238 -3.35 -6.64 30.49
C SER A 238 -3.60 -7.30 29.14
N ILE A 239 -4.62 -8.16 29.08
CA ILE A 239 -5.13 -8.81 27.89
C ILE A 239 -6.62 -8.52 27.81
N GLY A 240 -7.08 -7.98 26.69
CA GLY A 240 -8.47 -7.56 26.49
C GLY A 240 -9.43 -8.72 26.23
N ASN A 241 -10.72 -8.38 26.17
CA ASN A 241 -11.80 -9.34 25.95
C ASN A 241 -11.61 -10.08 24.61
N SER A 242 -11.83 -11.40 24.62
CA SER A 242 -11.79 -12.23 23.41
C SER A 242 -10.52 -12.06 22.56
N ALA A 243 -9.39 -11.70 23.19
CA ALA A 243 -8.15 -11.38 22.46
C ALA A 243 -7.70 -12.52 21.55
N PHE A 244 -7.97 -13.78 21.90
CA PHE A 244 -7.61 -14.99 21.16
C PHE A 244 -8.85 -15.82 20.76
N GLU A 245 -10.01 -15.20 20.66
CA GLU A 245 -11.24 -15.89 20.27
C GLU A 245 -11.06 -16.53 18.88
N SER A 246 -11.52 -17.78 18.73
CA SER A 246 -11.46 -18.51 17.45
C SER A 246 -10.04 -18.75 16.88
N CYS A 247 -9.00 -18.69 17.72
CA CYS A 247 -7.65 -19.16 17.36
C CYS A 247 -7.62 -20.70 17.38
N SER A 248 -8.25 -21.36 16.43
CA SER A 248 -8.57 -22.80 16.49
C SER A 248 -7.36 -23.74 16.50
N GLN A 249 -6.19 -23.28 16.04
CA GLN A 249 -4.94 -24.06 16.08
C GLN A 249 -4.10 -23.76 17.33
N LEU A 250 -4.48 -22.79 18.16
CA LEU A 250 -3.74 -22.44 19.39
C LEU A 250 -4.06 -23.47 20.48
N ALA A 251 -3.16 -24.42 20.64
CA ALA A 251 -3.36 -25.53 21.57
C ALA A 251 -3.19 -25.13 23.05
N SER A 252 -2.31 -24.17 23.31
CA SER A 252 -2.05 -23.63 24.65
C SER A 252 -1.46 -22.23 24.56
N ILE A 253 -1.64 -21.46 25.60
CA ILE A 253 -1.02 -20.15 25.79
C ILE A 253 -0.54 -20.04 27.23
N GLU A 254 0.69 -19.61 27.41
CA GLU A 254 1.23 -19.31 28.73
C GLU A 254 0.98 -17.84 29.06
N ILE A 255 0.27 -17.59 30.15
CA ILE A 255 0.00 -16.25 30.63
C ILE A 255 1.06 -15.91 31.71
N PRO A 256 1.90 -14.90 31.48
CA PRO A 256 2.93 -14.54 32.42
C PRO A 256 2.35 -13.96 33.70
N SER A 257 3.08 -14.10 34.79
CA SER A 257 2.64 -13.63 36.15
C SER A 257 2.51 -12.10 36.24
N SER A 258 3.02 -11.36 35.23
CA SER A 258 2.84 -9.92 35.10
C SER A 258 1.43 -9.50 34.70
N VAL A 259 0.64 -10.41 34.11
CA VAL A 259 -0.73 -10.11 33.68
C VAL A 259 -1.65 -10.05 34.90
N THR A 260 -2.22 -8.88 35.15
CA THR A 260 -3.12 -8.59 36.27
C THR A 260 -4.58 -8.44 35.84
N SER A 261 -4.85 -8.35 34.51
CA SER A 261 -6.21 -8.22 33.99
C SER A 261 -6.34 -9.06 32.71
N ILE A 262 -7.39 -9.88 32.67
CA ILE A 262 -7.80 -10.65 31.47
C ILE A 262 -9.31 -10.44 31.35
N GLY A 263 -9.73 -10.05 30.10
CA GLY A 263 -11.13 -9.87 29.77
C GLY A 263 -11.85 -11.14 29.32
#